data_1b85ee829c7775fbfedfc83d11323434
#
_entry.id   1b85ee829c7775fbfedfc83d11323434
#
_cell.length_a   1.000
_cell.length_b   1.000
_cell.length_c   1.000
_cell.angle_alpha   90.00
_cell.angle_beta   90.00
_cell.angle_gamma   90.00
#
_symmetry.space_group_name_H-M   'P 1'
#
loop_
_entity.id
_entity.type
_entity.pdbx_description
1 polymer ?
#
loop_
_entity_poly.entity_id
_entity_poly.type
_entity_poly.pdbx_seq_one_letter_code
_entity_poly.pdbx_strand_id
1 'polypeptide(L)'
;GYQSHKYRNTGGNNVTHASVNYPFFRLGDAYLMYAELALRGAGGSTGQAVTYINALRERAYGDQSANITEGDLDLQFVLDERARELYWEGQRRMDLIRYGLFTGGSYLWQWKGGVPAGQSVGDQFNLYPLPAAELSANPNLTQNPGY
;
A
#
# COMPACT_ATOMS: atom_id res chain seq x y z
N GLY A 1 22.00 4.76 0.19
CA GLY A 1 20.54 4.76 0.00
C GLY A 1 19.85 5.78 0.88
N TYR A 2 18.59 6.08 0.59
CA TYR A 2 17.80 6.98 1.43
C TYR A 2 17.29 6.24 2.67
N GLN A 3 17.34 6.90 3.82
CA GLN A 3 16.80 6.36 5.07
C GLN A 3 15.37 6.85 5.28
N SER A 4 14.45 5.93 5.61
CA SER A 4 13.10 6.32 6.04
C SER A 4 13.16 6.89 7.46
N HIS A 5 12.54 8.05 7.64
CA HIS A 5 12.41 8.70 8.94
C HIS A 5 10.99 8.62 9.53
N LYS A 6 10.11 7.85 8.94
CA LYS A 6 8.80 7.54 9.48
C LYS A 6 8.97 6.64 10.72
N TYR A 7 8.25 6.86 11.79
CA TYR A 7 8.31 6.10 13.04
C TYR A 7 9.69 6.10 13.73
N ARG A 8 10.25 7.30 13.92
CA ARG A 8 11.50 7.46 14.67
C ARG A 8 11.34 7.05 16.13
N ASN A 9 12.32 6.34 16.65
CA ASN A 9 12.43 6.09 18.09
C ASN A 9 12.98 7.33 18.80
N THR A 10 12.11 8.29 19.11
CA THR A 10 12.49 9.59 19.69
C THR A 10 12.51 9.60 21.23
N GLY A 11 12.14 8.54 21.89
CA GLY A 11 12.01 8.53 23.35
C GLY A 11 12.37 7.21 24.04
N GLY A 12 12.83 6.21 23.28
CA GLY A 12 13.10 4.88 23.82
C GLY A 12 14.58 4.68 24.16
N ASN A 13 14.84 4.11 25.33
CA ASN A 13 16.18 3.65 25.73
C ASN A 13 16.52 2.26 25.18
N ASN A 14 15.65 1.69 24.33
CA ASN A 14 15.81 0.35 23.78
C ASN A 14 16.06 0.42 22.27
N VAL A 15 17.16 -0.21 21.83
CA VAL A 15 17.55 -0.25 20.42
C VAL A 15 16.64 -1.13 19.54
N THR A 16 15.85 -2.00 20.16
CA THR A 16 14.99 -2.96 19.45
C THR A 16 13.50 -2.60 19.48
N HIS A 17 13.08 -1.68 20.36
CA HIS A 17 11.67 -1.29 20.51
C HIS A 17 11.54 0.22 20.49
N ALA A 18 10.65 0.73 19.64
CA ALA A 18 10.29 2.14 19.60
C ALA A 18 9.08 2.42 20.48
N SER A 19 9.09 3.54 21.21
CA SER A 19 7.93 4.03 21.97
C SER A 19 6.93 4.75 21.05
N VAL A 20 6.65 4.18 19.88
CA VAL A 20 5.75 4.74 18.87
C VAL A 20 4.65 3.74 18.56
N ASN A 21 3.40 4.19 18.62
CA ASN A 21 2.26 3.37 18.24
C ASN A 21 2.22 3.18 16.71
N TYR A 22 1.94 1.98 16.27
CA TYR A 22 1.67 1.70 14.86
C TYR A 22 0.20 2.02 14.55
N PRO A 23 -0.10 2.96 13.64
CA PRO A 23 -1.47 3.28 13.27
C PRO A 23 -2.03 2.22 12.32
N PHE A 24 -3.04 1.48 12.74
CA PHE A 24 -3.77 0.58 11.83
C PHE A 24 -4.65 1.35 10.85
N PHE A 25 -5.25 2.44 11.32
CA PHE A 25 -6.12 3.31 10.53
C PHE A 25 -5.76 4.76 10.76
N ARG A 26 -5.76 5.55 9.72
CA ARG A 26 -5.54 6.98 9.80
C ARG A 26 -6.25 7.74 8.68
N LEU A 27 -6.47 9.03 8.89
CA LEU A 27 -7.24 9.87 7.99
C LEU A 27 -6.68 9.89 6.56
N GLY A 28 -5.35 9.83 6.40
CA GLY A 28 -4.72 9.78 5.07
C GLY A 28 -5.14 8.55 4.26
N ASP A 29 -5.26 7.39 4.90
CA ASP A 29 -5.79 6.19 4.24
C ASP A 29 -7.26 6.38 3.83
N ALA A 30 -8.10 6.91 4.74
CA ALA A 30 -9.51 7.18 4.44
C ALA A 30 -9.70 8.15 3.26
N TYR A 31 -8.87 9.18 3.16
CA TYR A 31 -8.89 10.12 2.04
C TYR A 31 -8.56 9.44 0.71
N LEU A 32 -7.54 8.58 0.71
CA LEU A 32 -7.14 7.85 -0.50
C LEU A 32 -8.12 6.73 -0.86
N MET A 33 -8.75 6.09 0.12
CA MET A 33 -9.88 5.18 -0.12
C MET A 33 -11.06 5.90 -0.77
N TYR A 34 -11.42 7.09 -0.30
CA TYR A 34 -12.47 7.91 -0.93
C TYR A 34 -12.14 8.22 -2.39
N ALA A 35 -10.91 8.64 -2.68
CA ALA A 35 -10.48 8.93 -4.04
C ALA A 35 -10.57 7.70 -4.96
N GLU A 36 -10.14 6.54 -4.49
CA GLU A 36 -10.27 5.29 -5.23
C GLU A 36 -11.73 4.93 -5.50
N LEU A 37 -12.61 5.05 -4.50
CA LEU A 37 -14.05 4.76 -4.64
C LEU A 37 -14.71 5.71 -5.65
N ALA A 38 -14.41 7.00 -5.62
CA ALA A 38 -14.93 7.97 -6.58
C ALA A 38 -14.54 7.61 -8.02
N LEU A 39 -13.28 7.26 -8.24
CA LEU A 39 -12.78 6.85 -9.56
C LEU A 39 -13.36 5.51 -10.06
N ARG A 40 -13.70 4.61 -9.14
CA ARG A 40 -14.33 3.32 -9.47
C ARG A 40 -15.85 3.43 -9.65
N GLY A 41 -16.43 4.62 -9.52
CA GLY A 41 -17.87 4.84 -9.66
C GLY A 41 -18.70 4.28 -8.49
N ALA A 42 -18.10 4.05 -7.34
CA ALA A 42 -18.78 3.52 -6.15
C ALA A 42 -19.36 4.60 -5.24
N GLY A 43 -19.39 5.85 -5.70
CA GLY A 43 -19.91 7.03 -4.99
C GLY A 43 -18.84 8.08 -4.72
N GLY A 44 -19.28 9.28 -4.28
CA GLY A 44 -18.41 10.43 -4.10
C GLY A 44 -18.21 11.24 -5.40
N SER A 45 -17.29 12.20 -5.37
CA SER A 45 -16.93 13.03 -6.52
C SER A 45 -15.43 13.17 -6.67
N THR A 46 -14.96 13.34 -7.89
CA THR A 46 -13.56 13.59 -8.22
C THR A 46 -13.06 14.90 -7.62
N GLY A 47 -13.88 15.95 -7.62
CA GLY A 47 -13.53 17.23 -6.99
C GLY A 47 -13.27 17.11 -5.49
N GLN A 48 -14.09 16.33 -4.76
CA GLN A 48 -13.85 16.08 -3.35
C GLN A 48 -12.62 15.19 -3.15
N ALA A 49 -12.38 14.22 -4.03
CA ALA A 49 -11.17 13.38 -4.01
C ALA A 49 -9.90 14.23 -4.16
N VAL A 50 -9.90 15.18 -5.13
CA VAL A 50 -8.79 16.14 -5.31
C VAL A 50 -8.57 16.96 -4.05
N THR A 51 -9.64 17.46 -3.42
CA THR A 51 -9.55 18.23 -2.17
C THR A 51 -8.85 17.41 -1.07
N TYR A 52 -9.21 16.15 -0.90
CA TYR A 52 -8.59 15.29 0.11
C TYR A 52 -7.13 14.96 -0.20
N ILE A 53 -6.82 14.67 -1.46
CA ILE A 53 -5.44 14.42 -1.89
C ILE A 53 -4.58 15.67 -1.70
N ASN A 54 -5.07 16.84 -2.10
CA ASN A 54 -4.33 18.09 -1.94
C ASN A 54 -4.08 18.41 -0.46
N ALA A 55 -5.01 18.12 0.44
CA ALA A 55 -4.77 18.26 1.88
C ALA A 55 -3.59 17.38 2.38
N LEU A 56 -3.44 16.16 1.84
CA LEU A 56 -2.28 15.32 2.16
C LEU A 56 -0.98 15.87 1.57
N ARG A 57 -1.03 16.35 0.33
CA ARG A 57 0.13 16.90 -0.37
C ARG A 57 0.59 18.22 0.25
N GLU A 58 -0.31 19.13 0.57
CA GLU A 58 0.00 20.39 1.27
C GLU A 58 0.66 20.13 2.63
N ARG A 59 0.17 19.16 3.38
CA ARG A 59 0.82 18.74 4.63
C ARG A 59 2.23 18.21 4.39
N ALA A 60 2.44 17.42 3.33
CA ALA A 60 3.72 16.78 3.04
C ALA A 60 4.76 17.75 2.47
N TYR A 61 4.35 18.66 1.60
CA TYR A 61 5.22 19.63 0.93
C TYR A 61 5.35 20.95 1.71
N GLY A 62 4.42 21.23 2.61
CA GLY A 62 4.38 22.47 3.38
C GLY A 62 3.76 23.66 2.64
N ASP A 63 3.34 23.47 1.39
CA ASP A 63 2.71 24.47 0.53
C ASP A 63 1.84 23.81 -0.54
N GLN A 64 1.28 24.61 -1.46
CA GLN A 64 0.39 24.17 -2.55
C GLN A 64 1.12 23.84 -3.86
N SER A 65 2.44 23.88 -3.89
CA SER A 65 3.22 23.67 -5.12
C SER A 65 3.03 22.31 -5.78
N ALA A 66 2.63 21.32 -4.99
CA ALA A 66 2.38 19.96 -5.43
C ALA A 66 0.89 19.61 -5.58
N ASN A 67 -0.02 20.59 -5.51
CA ASN A 67 -1.45 20.34 -5.69
C ASN A 67 -1.76 19.84 -7.10
N ILE A 68 -2.77 18.99 -7.17
CA ILE A 68 -3.27 18.39 -8.41
C ILE A 68 -4.65 18.95 -8.77
N THR A 69 -5.04 18.73 -10.00
CA THR A 69 -6.38 19.00 -10.54
C THR A 69 -7.13 17.68 -10.79
N GLU A 70 -8.42 17.76 -11.14
CA GLU A 70 -9.18 16.56 -11.53
C GLU A 70 -8.61 15.88 -12.78
N GLY A 71 -7.96 16.64 -13.67
CA GLY A 71 -7.32 16.10 -14.88
C GLY A 71 -6.09 15.26 -14.61
N ASP A 72 -5.48 15.39 -13.43
CA ASP A 72 -4.30 14.62 -13.00
C ASP A 72 -4.70 13.34 -12.25
N LEU A 73 -5.99 13.21 -11.92
CA LEU A 73 -6.48 12.18 -11.00
C LEU A 73 -6.98 10.95 -11.77
N ASP A 74 -6.24 9.86 -11.65
CA ASP A 74 -6.63 8.53 -12.11
C ASP A 74 -6.30 7.44 -11.08
N LEU A 75 -6.67 6.20 -11.35
CA LEU A 75 -6.41 5.08 -10.45
C LEU A 75 -4.91 4.82 -10.25
N GLN A 76 -4.08 5.04 -11.28
CA GLN A 76 -2.63 4.87 -11.14
C GLN A 76 -2.05 5.95 -10.22
N PHE A 77 -2.49 7.19 -10.37
CA PHE A 77 -2.11 8.29 -9.49
C PHE A 77 -2.45 7.97 -8.03
N VAL A 78 -3.69 7.49 -7.75
CA VAL A 78 -4.10 7.12 -6.40
C VAL A 78 -3.25 5.98 -5.85
N LEU A 79 -2.95 4.96 -6.65
CA LEU A 79 -2.08 3.85 -6.25
C LEU A 79 -0.67 4.33 -5.87
N ASP A 80 -0.13 5.29 -6.60
CA ASP A 80 1.19 5.86 -6.34
C ASP A 80 1.17 6.82 -5.14
N GLU A 81 0.10 7.59 -4.97
CA GLU A 81 -0.07 8.44 -3.79
C GLU A 81 -0.23 7.60 -2.53
N ARG A 82 -0.95 6.46 -2.59
CA ARG A 82 -1.01 5.49 -1.49
C ARG A 82 0.39 4.95 -1.15
N ALA A 83 1.22 4.66 -2.14
CA ALA A 83 2.59 4.21 -1.90
C ALA A 83 3.45 5.26 -1.19
N ARG A 84 3.28 6.54 -1.54
CA ARG A 84 3.99 7.66 -0.89
C ARG A 84 3.48 7.91 0.53
N GLU A 85 2.17 8.03 0.67
CA GLU A 85 1.52 8.39 1.94
C GLU A 85 1.61 7.26 2.97
N LEU A 86 1.39 6.01 2.55
CA LEU A 86 1.30 4.84 3.43
C LEU A 86 2.61 4.02 3.46
N TYR A 87 3.72 4.63 3.04
CA TYR A 87 5.03 3.99 3.09
C TYR A 87 5.37 3.51 4.50
N TRP A 88 5.87 2.28 4.65
CA TRP A 88 6.13 1.61 5.93
C TRP A 88 4.88 1.29 6.77
N GLU A 89 3.69 1.27 6.18
CA GLU A 89 2.44 0.92 6.88
C GLU A 89 1.83 -0.41 6.43
N GLY A 90 2.59 -1.24 5.73
CA GLY A 90 2.17 -2.59 5.35
C GLY A 90 1.07 -2.66 4.27
N GLN A 91 0.66 -1.52 3.68
CA GLN A 91 -0.49 -1.46 2.78
C GLN A 91 -0.18 -1.88 1.34
N ARG A 92 1.07 -1.71 0.88
CA ARG A 92 1.41 -1.83 -0.55
C ARG A 92 1.03 -3.16 -1.19
N ARG A 93 1.24 -4.29 -0.48
CA ARG A 93 0.87 -5.61 -1.01
C ARG A 93 -0.63 -5.71 -1.26
N MET A 94 -1.46 -5.28 -0.31
CA MET A 94 -2.92 -5.32 -0.44
C MET A 94 -3.41 -4.40 -1.57
N ASP A 95 -2.81 -3.22 -1.69
CA ASP A 95 -3.10 -2.28 -2.77
C ASP A 95 -2.80 -2.92 -4.14
N LEU A 96 -1.61 -3.48 -4.31
CA LEU A 96 -1.22 -4.13 -5.56
C LEU A 96 -2.10 -5.34 -5.92
N ILE A 97 -2.52 -6.15 -4.93
CA ILE A 97 -3.46 -7.26 -5.14
C ILE A 97 -4.82 -6.71 -5.61
N ARG A 98 -5.35 -5.70 -4.93
CA ARG A 98 -6.65 -5.08 -5.27
C ARG A 98 -6.66 -4.44 -6.66
N TYR A 99 -5.52 -3.93 -7.11
CA TYR A 99 -5.33 -3.36 -8.44
C TYR A 99 -4.99 -4.42 -9.52
N GLY A 100 -4.82 -5.70 -9.13
CA GLY A 100 -4.43 -6.76 -10.07
C GLY A 100 -2.99 -6.66 -10.57
N LEU A 101 -2.11 -6.00 -9.81
CA LEU A 101 -0.74 -5.68 -10.20
C LEU A 101 0.34 -6.44 -9.41
N PHE A 102 -0.06 -7.19 -8.35
CA PHE A 102 0.90 -7.85 -7.49
C PHE A 102 1.57 -9.04 -8.18
N THR A 103 0.81 -9.88 -8.84
CA THR A 103 1.28 -11.04 -9.60
C THR A 103 1.43 -10.73 -11.09
N GLY A 104 1.84 -11.71 -11.88
CA GLY A 104 2.08 -11.50 -13.30
C GLY A 104 3.24 -10.56 -13.61
N GLY A 105 3.33 -10.14 -14.87
CA GLY A 105 4.42 -9.33 -15.41
C GLY A 105 4.03 -7.92 -15.86
N SER A 106 2.76 -7.51 -15.69
CA SER A 106 2.26 -6.20 -16.13
C SER A 106 2.80 -5.03 -15.31
N TYR A 107 3.16 -5.27 -14.06
CA TYR A 107 3.73 -4.29 -13.14
C TYR A 107 4.97 -4.89 -12.47
N LEU A 108 6.14 -4.42 -12.85
CA LEU A 108 7.42 -4.88 -12.32
C LEU A 108 8.06 -3.81 -11.44
N TRP A 109 8.60 -4.23 -10.32
CA TRP A 109 9.45 -3.40 -9.46
C TRP A 109 10.75 -4.12 -9.19
N GLN A 110 11.77 -3.39 -8.79
CA GLN A 110 13.07 -3.97 -8.44
C GLN A 110 12.89 -5.06 -7.38
N TRP A 111 13.54 -6.20 -7.62
CA TRP A 111 13.50 -7.39 -6.76
C TRP A 111 12.16 -8.13 -6.71
N LYS A 112 11.17 -7.80 -7.52
CA LYS A 112 10.01 -8.66 -7.72
C LYS A 112 10.48 -10.03 -8.19
N GLY A 113 10.02 -11.12 -7.52
CA GLY A 113 10.43 -12.47 -7.86
C GLY A 113 11.91 -12.79 -7.61
N GLY A 114 12.62 -11.97 -6.80
CA GLY A 114 13.99 -12.21 -6.38
C GLY A 114 15.09 -11.81 -7.36
N VAL A 115 14.75 -11.14 -8.47
CA VAL A 115 15.74 -10.65 -9.46
C VAL A 115 15.79 -9.12 -9.49
N PRO A 116 16.98 -8.51 -9.72
CA PRO A 116 17.14 -7.05 -9.64
C PRO A 116 16.19 -6.24 -10.52
N ALA A 117 15.95 -6.66 -11.76
CA ALA A 117 15.07 -5.98 -12.71
C ALA A 117 13.56 -6.27 -12.44
N GLY A 118 13.26 -7.20 -11.56
CA GLY A 118 11.91 -7.73 -11.38
C GLY A 118 11.53 -8.74 -12.47
N GLN A 119 10.72 -9.72 -12.09
CA GLN A 119 10.15 -10.70 -13.01
C GLN A 119 8.69 -10.99 -12.68
N SER A 120 7.98 -11.60 -13.62
CA SER A 120 6.65 -12.14 -13.41
C SER A 120 6.65 -13.18 -12.29
N VAL A 121 5.64 -13.15 -11.44
CA VAL A 121 5.42 -14.17 -10.41
C VAL A 121 4.01 -14.75 -10.55
N GLY A 122 3.84 -16.00 -10.13
CA GLY A 122 2.58 -16.72 -10.28
C GLY A 122 1.47 -16.21 -9.35
N ASP A 123 0.22 -16.48 -9.74
CA ASP A 123 -0.97 -15.98 -9.03
C ASP A 123 -1.16 -16.55 -7.62
N GLN A 124 -0.52 -17.69 -7.32
CA GLN A 124 -0.52 -18.26 -5.97
C GLN A 124 -0.03 -17.25 -4.92
N PHE A 125 0.88 -16.33 -5.28
CA PHE A 125 1.40 -15.33 -4.35
C PHE A 125 0.38 -14.25 -3.95
N ASN A 126 -0.81 -14.20 -4.54
CA ASN A 126 -1.91 -13.37 -4.05
C ASN A 126 -2.43 -13.85 -2.68
N LEU A 127 -2.29 -15.14 -2.38
CA LEU A 127 -2.62 -15.73 -1.10
C LEU A 127 -1.34 -16.06 -0.31
N TYR A 128 -1.47 -16.25 0.98
CA TYR A 128 -0.41 -16.84 1.80
C TYR A 128 -0.59 -18.35 1.87
N PRO A 129 0.48 -19.13 1.96
CA PRO A 129 0.37 -20.57 2.26
C PRO A 129 -0.19 -20.76 3.68
N LEU A 130 -0.96 -21.82 3.87
CA LEU A 130 -1.32 -22.27 5.20
C LEU A 130 -0.06 -22.86 5.87
N PRO A 131 0.21 -22.54 7.14
CA PRO A 131 1.35 -23.10 7.85
C PRO A 131 1.30 -24.64 7.89
N ALA A 132 2.45 -25.29 7.70
CA ALA A 132 2.51 -26.75 7.74
C ALA A 132 2.03 -27.35 9.07
N ALA A 133 2.24 -26.63 10.18
CA ALA A 133 1.76 -27.03 11.49
C ALA A 133 0.22 -27.11 11.55
N GLU A 134 -0.47 -26.13 10.93
CA GLU A 134 -1.94 -26.10 10.88
C GLU A 134 -2.49 -27.22 10.02
N LEU A 135 -1.89 -27.49 8.85
CA LEU A 135 -2.27 -28.59 7.98
C LEU A 135 -2.08 -29.96 8.67
N SER A 136 -1.02 -30.10 9.48
CA SER A 136 -0.75 -31.32 10.24
C SER A 136 -1.74 -31.50 11.41
N ALA A 137 -2.15 -30.42 12.05
CA ALA A 137 -3.06 -30.45 13.19
C ALA A 137 -4.54 -30.64 12.78
N ASN A 138 -4.92 -30.20 11.59
CA ASN A 138 -6.31 -30.26 11.11
C ASN A 138 -6.37 -30.91 9.72
N PRO A 139 -6.71 -32.21 9.62
CA PRO A 139 -6.78 -32.93 8.35
C PRO A 139 -7.89 -32.46 7.39
N ASN A 140 -8.80 -31.60 7.86
CA ASN A 140 -9.82 -31.00 7.01
C ASN A 140 -9.32 -29.75 6.25
N LEU A 141 -8.13 -29.27 6.55
CA LEU A 141 -7.53 -28.16 5.81
C LEU A 141 -6.85 -28.66 4.53
N THR A 142 -7.04 -27.91 3.46
CA THR A 142 -6.32 -28.13 2.20
C THR A 142 -5.47 -26.90 1.91
N GLN A 143 -4.22 -27.10 1.50
CA GLN A 143 -3.31 -26.01 1.14
C GLN A 143 -3.88 -25.17 -0.02
N ASN A 144 -3.60 -23.86 0.01
CA ASN A 144 -3.92 -22.99 -1.12
C ASN A 144 -3.21 -23.48 -2.41
N PRO A 145 -3.88 -23.36 -3.58
CA PRO A 145 -3.30 -23.81 -4.84
C PRO A 145 -1.93 -23.19 -5.13
N GLY A 146 -0.98 -24.03 -5.55
CA GLY A 146 0.37 -23.60 -5.94
C GLY A 146 1.43 -23.63 -4.83
N TYR A 147 1.07 -24.12 -3.62
CA TYR A 147 1.98 -24.31 -2.51
C TYR A 147 2.15 -25.80 -2.14
#